data_3b83d3bcecb4ada187b1163ea5ae3ea5
#
_entry.id   3b83d3bcecb4ada187b1163ea5ae3ea5
#
_cell.length_a   1.000
_cell.length_b   1.000
_cell.length_c   1.000
_cell.angle_alpha   90.00
_cell.angle_beta   90.00
_cell.angle_gamma   90.00
#
_symmetry.space_group_name_H-M   'P 1'
#
loop_
_entity.id
_entity.type
_entity.pdbx_description
1 polymer ?
#
loop_
_entity_poly.entity_id
_entity_poly.type
_entity_poly.pdbx_seq_one_letter_code
_entity_poly.pdbx_strand_id
1 'polypeptide(L)'
;MKILLVVVLLLHGPFWGFHLIGVDARADPAVSPGTQVGIKEHRQMDPNKNLVIALIVASSALGAILLSLLCLWNFHRKNSLKSHQKNAYTSDSLKGLSLAPFMSTHNASRMSCNKGAALLMDYKFLETATENFQESKILGEGCFGCVYKAKLGENIQVAVKRLNGGSPNSVREFETEVELLSKIQHPNIISLLGYSLHGEARLLVYELMQNGSLETQLHGPSHGSALSWHHRMKIALDTARGIEYLHEHCKPAVIHRDLKSSNILLDSNFNAKLSDFGLAIADGTQNKKNLKLSGTLGYVAPEYLLDGELTDKSDVYGFGVVLLELLLGRTSVEKLGPSKCQSIVSWAMPQITDRSKLPSIVDPVIRNTMDLKHLYQVAAVAVLCVQPEPSYRPLIKDVLYSLIPLVPVELGGTLTVVAPPAVLCSG
;
A
#
# COMPACT_ATOMS: atom_id res chain seq x y z
N MET A 1 -21.62 -1.68 7.97
CA MET A 1 -22.87 -0.88 7.89
C MET A 1 -22.91 0.07 6.67
N LYS A 2 -21.81 0.67 6.21
CA LYS A 2 -21.80 1.59 5.04
C LYS A 2 -21.94 0.88 3.67
N ILE A 3 -21.51 -0.37 3.54
CA ILE A 3 -21.63 -1.14 2.30
C ILE A 3 -23.06 -1.63 2.06
N LEU A 4 -23.83 -1.87 3.12
CA LEU A 4 -25.24 -2.28 3.01
C LEU A 4 -26.13 -1.13 2.50
N LEU A 5 -25.77 0.13 2.79
CA LEU A 5 -26.50 1.32 2.34
C LEU A 5 -26.35 1.57 0.83
N VAL A 6 -25.19 1.24 0.25
CA VAL A 6 -24.91 1.41 -1.18
C VAL A 6 -25.65 0.38 -2.02
N VAL A 7 -25.78 -0.86 -1.53
CA VAL A 7 -26.53 -1.92 -2.24
C VAL A 7 -28.03 -1.65 -2.21
N VAL A 8 -28.56 -1.08 -1.12
CA VAL A 8 -29.97 -0.70 -1.02
C VAL A 8 -30.31 0.49 -1.91
N LEU A 9 -29.40 1.46 -2.09
CA LEU A 9 -29.59 2.60 -2.99
C LEU A 9 -29.50 2.23 -4.48
N LEU A 10 -28.77 1.17 -4.84
CA LEU A 10 -28.70 0.67 -6.20
C LEU A 10 -29.92 -0.17 -6.62
N LEU A 11 -30.69 -0.70 -5.65
CA LEU A 11 -31.90 -1.49 -5.91
C LEU A 11 -33.20 -0.67 -5.89
N HIS A 12 -33.15 0.62 -5.50
CA HIS A 12 -34.31 1.52 -5.39
C HIS A 12 -34.12 2.80 -6.21
N GLY A 13 -33.42 2.75 -7.33
CA GLY A 13 -33.40 3.82 -8.32
C GLY A 13 -34.77 3.94 -9.01
N PRO A 14 -35.26 5.17 -9.32
CA PRO A 14 -36.65 5.38 -9.73
C PRO A 14 -36.87 4.94 -11.17
N PHE A 15 -37.63 3.86 -11.35
CA PHE A 15 -38.32 3.54 -12.60
C PHE A 15 -39.67 4.27 -12.64
N TRP A 16 -39.65 5.55 -12.95
CA TRP A 16 -40.83 6.29 -13.35
C TRP A 16 -40.47 7.30 -14.43
N GLY A 17 -40.96 7.06 -15.62
CA GLY A 17 -40.85 8.03 -16.72
C GLY A 17 -41.04 7.44 -18.09
N PHE A 18 -42.18 6.83 -18.38
CA PHE A 18 -42.64 6.76 -19.77
C PHE A 18 -43.90 7.60 -19.91
N HIS A 19 -43.75 8.74 -20.55
CA HIS A 19 -44.82 9.58 -21.06
C HIS A 19 -45.51 8.86 -22.22
N LEU A 20 -46.82 8.61 -22.07
CA LEU A 20 -47.74 8.28 -23.15
C LEU A 20 -48.02 9.56 -23.95
N ILE A 21 -47.60 9.60 -25.19
CA ILE A 21 -48.04 10.59 -26.17
C ILE A 21 -49.36 10.11 -26.72
N GLY A 22 -50.43 10.90 -26.47
CA GLY A 22 -51.73 10.70 -27.04
C GLY A 22 -51.77 11.07 -28.51
N VAL A 23 -52.43 10.25 -29.29
CA VAL A 23 -52.84 10.61 -30.66
C VAL A 23 -54.36 10.72 -30.66
N ASP A 24 -54.81 11.93 -30.96
CA ASP A 24 -56.20 12.36 -31.17
C ASP A 24 -56.66 11.90 -32.56
N ALA A 25 -57.84 11.29 -32.68
CA ALA A 25 -58.56 11.22 -33.95
C ALA A 25 -60.04 11.08 -33.71
N ARG A 26 -60.73 12.09 -34.19
CA ARG A 26 -62.15 12.34 -34.24
C ARG A 26 -62.92 11.29 -35.04
N ALA A 27 -64.17 11.05 -34.66
CA ALA A 27 -65.42 11.32 -35.41
C ALA A 27 -66.53 10.33 -35.02
N ASP A 28 -67.63 10.88 -34.50
CA ASP A 28 -69.00 10.32 -34.47
C ASP A 28 -69.56 10.25 -35.90
N PRO A 29 -70.77 9.66 -36.16
CA PRO A 29 -71.96 9.50 -35.29
C PRO A 29 -72.85 8.26 -35.50
N ALA A 30 -73.77 8.09 -34.52
CA ALA A 30 -75.20 7.73 -34.62
C ALA A 30 -75.70 6.35 -35.10
N VAL A 31 -76.53 5.79 -34.29
CA VAL A 31 -77.97 5.34 -34.43
C VAL A 31 -78.26 4.04 -33.65
N SER A 32 -79.31 4.17 -32.76
CA SER A 32 -80.03 3.18 -31.95
C SER A 32 -80.84 2.14 -32.77
N PRO A 33 -81.70 1.35 -32.14
CA PRO A 33 -81.60 0.48 -30.92
C PRO A 33 -82.13 -0.95 -31.22
N GLY A 34 -81.95 -1.89 -30.29
CA GLY A 34 -82.82 -3.08 -30.30
C GLY A 34 -82.13 -4.35 -29.77
N THR A 35 -82.80 -4.85 -28.72
CA THR A 35 -82.96 -6.25 -28.29
C THR A 35 -81.99 -6.79 -27.26
N GLN A 36 -82.49 -6.96 -26.06
CA GLN A 36 -81.95 -7.73 -24.92
C GLN A 36 -81.80 -9.20 -25.28
N VAL A 37 -80.58 -9.73 -25.09
CA VAL A 37 -80.39 -11.17 -24.83
C VAL A 37 -79.33 -11.25 -23.72
N GLY A 38 -79.67 -11.85 -22.62
CA GLY A 38 -78.79 -12.06 -21.48
C GLY A 38 -77.68 -13.05 -21.83
N ILE A 39 -76.49 -12.58 -21.65
CA ILE A 39 -75.27 -13.42 -21.76
C ILE A 39 -74.65 -13.39 -20.37
N LYS A 40 -74.53 -14.60 -19.78
CA LYS A 40 -73.72 -14.84 -18.58
C LYS A 40 -72.28 -14.41 -18.84
N GLU A 41 -71.87 -13.43 -18.07
CA GLU A 41 -70.47 -12.97 -18.07
C GLU A 41 -69.58 -14.08 -17.51
N HIS A 42 -68.86 -14.79 -18.39
CA HIS A 42 -67.75 -15.65 -18.04
C HIS A 42 -66.54 -14.69 -17.81
N ARG A 43 -66.24 -14.46 -16.55
CA ARG A 43 -65.09 -13.68 -16.09
C ARG A 43 -63.80 -14.38 -16.60
N GLN A 44 -63.35 -13.99 -17.76
CA GLN A 44 -62.06 -14.45 -18.32
C GLN A 44 -60.95 -13.79 -17.48
N MET A 45 -60.32 -14.58 -16.61
CA MET A 45 -59.21 -14.08 -15.79
C MET A 45 -58.00 -13.84 -16.71
N ASP A 46 -57.51 -12.63 -16.67
CA ASP A 46 -56.39 -12.10 -17.46
C ASP A 46 -55.11 -12.91 -17.17
N PRO A 47 -54.55 -13.69 -18.10
CA PRO A 47 -53.39 -14.57 -17.84
C PRO A 47 -52.15 -13.80 -17.36
N ASN A 48 -52.03 -12.51 -17.66
CA ASN A 48 -50.94 -11.66 -17.20
C ASN A 48 -51.00 -11.35 -15.70
N LYS A 49 -52.17 -11.27 -15.08
CA LYS A 49 -52.27 -11.03 -13.64
C LYS A 49 -51.76 -12.20 -12.81
N ASN A 50 -52.03 -13.42 -13.23
CA ASN A 50 -51.57 -14.63 -12.54
C ASN A 50 -50.04 -14.76 -12.65
N LEU A 51 -49.45 -14.38 -13.78
CA LEU A 51 -47.99 -14.38 -13.98
C LEU A 51 -47.30 -13.35 -13.08
N VAL A 52 -47.89 -12.13 -12.97
CA VAL A 52 -47.32 -11.07 -12.10
C VAL A 52 -47.42 -11.49 -10.62
N ILE A 53 -48.53 -12.07 -10.20
CA ILE A 53 -48.70 -12.58 -8.81
C ILE A 53 -47.68 -13.68 -8.53
N ALA A 54 -47.48 -14.62 -9.47
CA ALA A 54 -46.51 -15.70 -9.33
C ALA A 54 -45.05 -15.15 -9.22
N LEU A 55 -44.70 -14.12 -9.99
CA LEU A 55 -43.37 -13.47 -9.92
C LEU A 55 -43.19 -12.74 -8.58
N ILE A 56 -44.18 -12.05 -8.06
CA ILE A 56 -44.11 -11.38 -6.76
C ILE A 56 -43.95 -12.41 -5.62
N VAL A 57 -44.66 -13.52 -5.65
CA VAL A 57 -44.53 -14.59 -4.66
C VAL A 57 -43.17 -15.26 -4.74
N ALA A 58 -42.69 -15.53 -5.94
CA ALA A 58 -41.37 -16.12 -6.14
C ALA A 58 -40.21 -15.20 -5.65
N SER A 59 -40.31 -13.90 -5.93
CA SER A 59 -39.29 -12.91 -5.49
C SER A 59 -39.32 -12.72 -3.96
N SER A 60 -40.48 -12.73 -3.32
CA SER A 60 -40.61 -12.64 -1.87
C SER A 60 -40.06 -13.89 -1.17
N ALA A 61 -40.32 -15.09 -1.72
CA ALA A 61 -39.77 -16.33 -1.22
C ALA A 61 -38.24 -16.37 -1.32
N LEU A 62 -37.65 -15.91 -2.46
CA LEU A 62 -36.22 -15.80 -2.64
C LEU A 62 -35.58 -14.84 -1.64
N GLY A 63 -36.23 -13.68 -1.39
CA GLY A 63 -35.81 -12.71 -0.38
C GLY A 63 -35.78 -13.29 1.04
N ALA A 64 -36.79 -14.08 1.41
CA ALA A 64 -36.85 -14.74 2.71
C ALA A 64 -35.75 -15.79 2.87
N ILE A 65 -35.45 -16.56 1.82
CA ILE A 65 -34.37 -17.55 1.81
C ILE A 65 -32.98 -16.84 1.98
N LEU A 66 -32.75 -15.75 1.26
CA LEU A 66 -31.50 -14.99 1.38
C LEU A 66 -31.31 -14.39 2.78
N LEU A 67 -32.40 -13.86 3.38
CA LEU A 67 -32.35 -13.36 4.76
C LEU A 67 -32.10 -14.46 5.77
N SER A 68 -32.67 -15.66 5.60
CA SER A 68 -32.43 -16.79 6.50
C SER A 68 -31.00 -17.28 6.39
N LEU A 69 -30.41 -17.34 5.18
CA LEU A 69 -29.00 -17.69 4.96
C LEU A 69 -28.06 -16.67 5.58
N LEU A 70 -28.36 -15.37 5.49
CA LEU A 70 -27.61 -14.31 6.16
C LEU A 70 -27.67 -14.42 7.69
N CYS A 71 -28.84 -14.74 8.24
CA CYS A 71 -28.99 -14.97 9.68
C CYS A 71 -28.20 -16.19 10.15
N LEU A 72 -28.25 -17.31 9.42
CA LEU A 72 -27.48 -18.52 9.71
C LEU A 72 -25.97 -18.26 9.61
N TRP A 73 -25.53 -17.50 8.60
CA TRP A 73 -24.14 -17.13 8.44
C TRP A 73 -23.64 -16.26 9.60
N ASN A 74 -24.43 -15.25 10.01
CA ASN A 74 -24.12 -14.41 11.16
C ASN A 74 -24.12 -15.20 12.48
N PHE A 75 -25.02 -16.17 12.64
CA PHE A 75 -25.08 -17.03 13.81
C PHE A 75 -23.86 -17.97 13.88
N HIS A 76 -23.50 -18.60 12.76
CA HIS A 76 -22.28 -19.39 12.65
C HIS A 76 -21.01 -18.58 12.93
N ARG A 77 -20.91 -17.36 12.40
CA ARG A 77 -19.82 -16.44 12.66
C ARG A 77 -19.68 -16.06 14.13
N LYS A 78 -20.82 -15.78 14.81
CA LYS A 78 -20.82 -15.49 16.26
C LYS A 78 -20.45 -16.71 17.11
N ASN A 79 -20.83 -17.90 16.71
CA ASN A 79 -20.49 -19.13 17.44
C ASN A 79 -19.02 -19.52 17.21
N SER A 80 -18.46 -19.32 16.01
CA SER A 80 -17.05 -19.50 15.72
C SER A 80 -16.16 -18.57 16.59
N LEU A 81 -16.57 -17.29 16.75
CA LEU A 81 -15.89 -16.33 17.64
C LEU A 81 -15.97 -16.73 19.13
N LYS A 82 -17.07 -17.35 19.57
CA LYS A 82 -17.20 -17.83 20.96
C LYS A 82 -16.43 -19.13 21.21
N SER A 83 -16.23 -19.97 20.20
CA SER A 83 -15.41 -21.18 20.30
C SER A 83 -13.92 -20.86 20.42
N HIS A 84 -13.43 -19.82 19.73
CA HIS A 84 -12.05 -19.34 19.88
C HIS A 84 -11.75 -18.71 21.25
N GLN A 85 -12.77 -18.16 21.92
CA GLN A 85 -12.58 -17.51 23.23
C GLN A 85 -12.59 -18.50 24.40
N LYS A 86 -13.06 -19.75 24.22
CA LYS A 86 -13.04 -20.80 25.28
C LYS A 86 -11.78 -21.67 25.29
N ASN A 87 -10.95 -21.63 24.24
CA ASN A 87 -9.71 -22.40 24.17
C ASN A 87 -8.43 -21.60 24.49
N ALA A 88 -8.55 -20.40 25.01
CA ALA A 88 -7.43 -19.52 25.38
C ALA A 88 -6.95 -19.67 26.83
N TYR A 89 -7.44 -20.67 27.56
CA TYR A 89 -6.96 -20.97 28.93
C TYR A 89 -6.57 -22.44 29.05
N THR A 90 -5.61 -22.90 28.27
CA THR A 90 -4.75 -24.03 28.62
C THR A 90 -3.36 -23.72 28.08
N SER A 91 -2.50 -23.36 29.00
CA SER A 91 -1.06 -23.27 28.85
C SER A 91 -0.50 -24.63 28.49
N ASP A 92 -0.16 -24.86 27.19
CA ASP A 92 0.85 -25.84 26.78
C ASP A 92 1.01 -25.79 25.25
N SER A 93 1.82 -24.86 24.77
CA SER A 93 2.48 -24.95 23.44
C SER A 93 3.57 -23.88 23.29
N LEU A 94 4.37 -23.69 24.33
CA LEU A 94 5.63 -22.93 24.28
C LEU A 94 6.80 -23.89 24.58
N LYS A 95 6.89 -24.97 23.83
CA LYS A 95 8.10 -25.82 23.77
C LYS A 95 8.70 -25.71 22.38
N GLY A 96 9.63 -24.75 22.22
CA GLY A 96 10.36 -24.60 20.94
C GLY A 96 11.33 -23.44 20.87
N LEU A 97 11.32 -22.53 21.84
CA LEU A 97 12.35 -21.48 21.92
C LEU A 97 12.86 -21.44 23.36
N SER A 98 13.98 -22.12 23.59
CA SER A 98 14.75 -22.04 24.83
C SER A 98 15.29 -20.62 24.99
N LEU A 99 14.53 -19.75 25.67
CA LEU A 99 15.02 -18.48 26.21
C LEU A 99 15.48 -18.75 27.63
N ALA A 100 16.77 -19.01 27.81
CA ALA A 100 17.39 -18.97 29.12
C ALA A 100 17.29 -17.53 29.68
N PRO A 101 16.93 -17.34 30.97
CA PRO A 101 16.80 -16.02 31.57
C PRO A 101 18.20 -15.46 31.84
N PHE A 102 18.56 -14.37 31.20
CA PHE A 102 19.73 -13.59 31.60
C PHE A 102 19.27 -12.51 32.57
N MET A 103 19.41 -12.81 33.85
CA MET A 103 19.26 -11.86 34.94
C MET A 103 20.41 -10.84 34.93
N SER A 104 19.98 -9.60 35.03
CA SER A 104 20.59 -8.42 35.65
C SER A 104 22.06 -8.51 36.11
N THR A 105 22.88 -7.62 35.56
CA THR A 105 23.82 -6.82 36.38
C THR A 105 24.23 -5.56 35.62
N HIS A 106 24.16 -4.43 36.30
CA HIS A 106 24.76 -3.16 35.96
C HIS A 106 26.17 -3.34 35.34
N ASN A 107 26.32 -2.94 34.07
CA ASN A 107 27.55 -2.34 33.56
C ASN A 107 27.30 -1.77 32.16
N ALA A 108 27.08 -0.47 32.10
CA ALA A 108 27.14 0.32 30.89
C ALA A 108 28.61 0.42 30.45
N SER A 109 29.17 -0.65 29.91
CA SER A 109 30.47 -0.60 29.23
C SER A 109 30.67 -1.86 28.38
N ARG A 110 30.73 -1.67 27.08
CA ARG A 110 30.93 -2.62 25.99
C ARG A 110 29.66 -3.20 25.38
N MET A 111 28.96 -2.37 24.56
CA MET A 111 28.19 -2.90 23.45
C MET A 111 29.14 -3.56 22.44
N SER A 112 29.47 -4.83 22.70
CA SER A 112 29.98 -5.71 21.66
C SER A 112 28.80 -6.02 20.74
N CYS A 113 28.78 -5.33 19.61
CA CYS A 113 27.79 -5.54 18.55
C CYS A 113 28.00 -6.95 17.99
N ASN A 114 27.24 -7.93 18.48
CA ASN A 114 27.03 -9.18 17.78
C ASN A 114 26.19 -8.85 16.55
N LYS A 115 26.84 -8.83 15.39
CA LYS A 115 26.22 -8.57 14.09
C LYS A 115 25.07 -9.55 13.88
N GLY A 116 23.82 -9.05 13.88
CA GLY A 116 22.71 -9.78 13.28
C GLY A 116 21.46 -10.08 14.13
N ALA A 117 21.42 -9.83 15.45
CA ALA A 117 20.22 -10.07 16.24
C ALA A 117 19.69 -8.77 16.88
N ALA A 118 18.42 -8.43 16.61
CA ALA A 118 17.76 -7.32 17.28
C ALA A 118 17.70 -7.57 18.81
N LEU A 119 18.04 -6.56 19.62
CA LEU A 119 18.14 -6.67 21.07
C LEU A 119 16.78 -6.42 21.73
N LEU A 120 16.40 -7.26 22.70
CA LEU A 120 15.30 -6.92 23.61
C LEU A 120 15.76 -5.79 24.54
N MET A 121 15.04 -4.66 24.50
CA MET A 121 15.36 -3.45 25.25
C MET A 121 14.32 -3.20 26.35
N ASP A 122 14.76 -2.63 27.47
CA ASP A 122 13.86 -2.24 28.56
C ASP A 122 12.95 -1.08 28.13
N TYR A 123 11.66 -1.16 28.45
CA TYR A 123 10.67 -0.13 28.10
C TYR A 123 11.00 1.22 28.74
N LYS A 124 11.32 1.23 30.04
CA LYS A 124 11.61 2.47 30.76
C LYS A 124 12.87 3.17 30.24
N PHE A 125 13.84 2.39 29.76
CA PHE A 125 15.01 2.94 29.07
C PHE A 125 14.61 3.68 27.80
N LEU A 126 13.74 3.09 26.96
CA LEU A 126 13.25 3.73 25.72
C LEU A 126 12.30 4.89 26.00
N GLU A 127 11.47 4.80 27.04
CA GLU A 127 10.61 5.88 27.51
C GLU A 127 11.45 7.10 27.91
N THR A 128 12.52 6.90 28.68
CA THR A 128 13.45 7.96 29.06
C THR A 128 14.19 8.53 27.84
N ALA A 129 14.67 7.65 26.93
CA ALA A 129 15.40 8.05 25.73
C ALA A 129 14.55 8.88 24.74
N THR A 130 13.22 8.71 24.78
CA THR A 130 12.24 9.48 23.98
C THR A 130 11.65 10.68 24.75
N GLU A 131 12.15 10.96 25.96
CA GLU A 131 11.61 12.00 26.87
C GLU A 131 10.09 11.78 27.12
N ASN A 132 9.70 10.57 27.50
CA ASN A 132 8.32 10.11 27.71
C ASN A 132 7.45 10.22 26.43
N PHE A 133 8.02 9.89 25.27
CA PHE A 133 7.36 9.99 23.96
C PHE A 133 6.83 11.41 23.69
N GLN A 134 7.66 12.41 23.96
CA GLN A 134 7.31 13.82 23.82
C GLN A 134 7.00 14.16 22.35
N GLU A 135 5.94 14.96 22.13
CA GLU A 135 5.50 15.38 20.78
C GLU A 135 6.59 16.08 19.96
N SER A 136 7.46 16.87 20.60
CA SER A 136 8.61 17.54 19.93
C SER A 136 9.65 16.57 19.37
N LYS A 137 9.58 15.29 19.72
CA LYS A 137 10.47 14.21 19.22
C LYS A 137 9.85 13.40 18.09
N ILE A 138 8.62 13.68 17.70
CA ILE A 138 7.94 12.96 16.63
C ILE A 138 8.67 13.21 15.31
N LEU A 139 9.07 12.12 14.65
CA LEU A 139 9.65 12.08 13.31
C LEU A 139 8.58 11.81 12.25
N GLY A 140 7.51 11.11 12.62
CA GLY A 140 6.40 10.78 11.75
C GLY A 140 5.28 10.07 12.48
N GLU A 141 4.06 10.23 11.97
CA GLU A 141 2.85 9.58 12.46
C GLU A 141 2.17 8.84 11.32
N GLY A 142 1.61 7.70 11.62
CA GLY A 142 0.87 6.89 10.65
C GLY A 142 -0.20 6.03 11.30
N CYS A 143 -0.95 5.29 10.49
CA CYS A 143 -2.00 4.39 10.96
C CYS A 143 -1.47 3.27 11.87
N PHE A 144 -0.19 2.96 11.79
CA PHE A 144 0.47 1.91 12.59
C PHE A 144 1.10 2.42 13.90
N GLY A 145 1.16 3.73 14.11
CA GLY A 145 1.75 4.35 15.32
C GLY A 145 2.57 5.58 15.04
N CYS A 146 3.32 6.02 16.06
CA CYS A 146 4.19 7.19 16.01
C CYS A 146 5.65 6.78 16.08
N VAL A 147 6.51 7.47 15.33
CA VAL A 147 7.97 7.30 15.33
C VAL A 147 8.60 8.49 16.04
N TYR A 148 9.44 8.21 17.04
CA TYR A 148 10.08 9.22 17.87
C TYR A 148 11.60 9.19 17.67
N LYS A 149 12.22 10.37 17.67
CA LYS A 149 13.67 10.50 17.79
C LYS A 149 14.07 10.21 19.24
N ALA A 150 15.06 9.34 19.42
CA ALA A 150 15.59 9.00 20.73
C ALA A 150 17.13 9.10 20.74
N LYS A 151 17.68 9.30 21.94
CA LYS A 151 19.12 9.31 22.16
C LYS A 151 19.49 8.20 23.14
N LEU A 152 20.24 7.21 22.67
CA LEU A 152 20.77 6.12 23.48
C LEU A 152 22.21 6.46 23.89
N GLY A 153 22.40 6.70 25.23
CA GLY A 153 23.71 7.15 25.72
C GLY A 153 24.12 8.53 25.19
N GLU A 154 25.43 8.78 25.09
CA GLU A 154 25.91 10.13 24.77
C GLU A 154 25.81 10.50 23.28
N ASN A 155 26.02 9.53 22.37
CA ASN A 155 26.22 9.82 20.94
C ASN A 155 25.35 9.01 19.95
N ILE A 156 24.55 8.05 20.42
CA ILE A 156 23.78 7.18 19.51
C ILE A 156 22.36 7.74 19.37
N GLN A 157 22.02 8.23 18.18
CA GLN A 157 20.66 8.64 17.84
C GLN A 157 19.94 7.50 17.12
N VAL A 158 18.69 7.25 17.47
CA VAL A 158 17.85 6.18 16.93
C VAL A 158 16.43 6.68 16.66
N ALA A 159 15.67 5.92 15.88
CA ALA A 159 14.23 6.09 15.71
C ALA A 159 13.48 4.99 16.48
N VAL A 160 12.50 5.39 17.30
CA VAL A 160 11.67 4.48 18.10
C VAL A 160 10.24 4.54 17.57
N LYS A 161 9.78 3.48 16.91
CA LYS A 161 8.38 3.33 16.45
C LYS A 161 7.56 2.72 17.59
N ARG A 162 6.58 3.48 18.09
CA ARG A 162 5.60 3.01 19.06
C ARG A 162 4.33 2.64 18.32
N LEU A 163 4.01 1.35 18.29
CA LEU A 163 2.81 0.84 17.62
C LEU A 163 1.57 1.16 18.44
N ASN A 164 0.48 1.49 17.74
CA ASN A 164 -0.85 1.69 18.36
C ASN A 164 -1.34 0.35 18.91
N GLY A 165 -1.52 0.30 20.24
CA GLY A 165 -1.63 -0.91 21.04
C GLY A 165 -2.76 -1.86 20.69
N GLY A 166 -2.59 -3.11 21.12
CA GLY A 166 -3.64 -4.11 21.43
C GLY A 166 -4.39 -4.74 20.28
N SER A 167 -4.38 -4.22 19.05
CA SER A 167 -5.10 -4.88 17.95
C SER A 167 -4.35 -6.14 17.49
N PRO A 168 -5.05 -7.24 17.15
CA PRO A 168 -4.40 -8.44 16.62
C PRO A 168 -3.54 -8.16 15.36
N ASN A 169 -3.88 -7.12 14.60
CA ASN A 169 -3.12 -6.72 13.41
C ASN A 169 -1.77 -6.09 13.81
N SER A 170 -1.77 -5.14 14.76
CA SER A 170 -0.53 -4.49 15.20
C SER A 170 0.44 -5.46 15.88
N VAL A 171 -0.08 -6.47 16.60
CA VAL A 171 0.76 -7.53 17.15
C VAL A 171 1.43 -8.34 16.03
N ARG A 172 0.67 -8.75 15.04
CA ARG A 172 1.18 -9.51 13.89
C ARG A 172 2.21 -8.71 13.08
N GLU A 173 1.93 -7.44 12.82
CA GLU A 173 2.85 -6.54 12.12
C GLU A 173 4.17 -6.39 12.88
N PHE A 174 4.09 -6.19 14.20
CA PHE A 174 5.27 -6.16 15.07
C PHE A 174 6.08 -7.46 15.00
N GLU A 175 5.43 -8.61 15.15
CA GLU A 175 6.09 -9.93 15.11
C GLU A 175 6.76 -10.17 13.75
N THR A 176 6.05 -9.85 12.65
CA THR A 176 6.58 -9.97 11.28
C THR A 176 7.82 -9.10 11.09
N GLU A 177 7.78 -7.84 11.52
CA GLU A 177 8.88 -6.89 11.35
C GLU A 177 10.11 -7.30 12.18
N VAL A 178 9.90 -7.73 13.43
CA VAL A 178 10.98 -8.27 14.28
C VAL A 178 11.58 -9.54 13.67
N GLU A 179 10.74 -10.49 13.23
CA GLU A 179 11.21 -11.75 12.66
C GLU A 179 12.05 -11.55 11.40
N LEU A 180 11.57 -10.72 10.47
CA LEU A 180 12.26 -10.48 9.20
C LEU A 180 13.53 -9.68 9.38
N LEU A 181 13.46 -8.52 10.04
CA LEU A 181 14.61 -7.61 10.16
C LEU A 181 15.70 -8.13 11.12
N SER A 182 15.38 -9.09 12.01
CA SER A 182 16.40 -9.80 12.79
C SER A 182 17.27 -10.74 11.93
N LYS A 183 16.78 -11.13 10.75
CA LYS A 183 17.48 -12.07 9.83
C LYS A 183 18.06 -11.36 8.60
N ILE A 184 17.49 -10.20 8.23
CA ILE A 184 17.86 -9.45 7.04
C ILE A 184 18.90 -8.39 7.40
N GLN A 185 20.00 -8.35 6.64
CA GLN A 185 21.01 -7.31 6.74
C GLN A 185 21.47 -6.93 5.33
N HIS A 186 21.12 -5.71 4.91
CA HIS A 186 21.48 -5.19 3.59
C HIS A 186 21.63 -3.65 3.66
N PRO A 187 22.57 -3.05 2.92
CA PRO A 187 22.82 -1.60 2.96
C PRO A 187 21.60 -0.75 2.58
N ASN A 188 20.68 -1.28 1.75
CA ASN A 188 19.48 -0.58 1.32
C ASN A 188 18.20 -1.10 2.01
N ILE A 189 18.32 -1.72 3.17
CA ILE A 189 17.22 -2.12 4.06
C ILE A 189 17.49 -1.55 5.45
N ILE A 190 16.46 -1.02 6.10
CA ILE A 190 16.58 -0.43 7.44
C ILE A 190 17.05 -1.45 8.46
N SER A 191 17.96 -1.06 9.34
CA SER A 191 18.46 -1.93 10.41
C SER A 191 17.57 -1.82 11.64
N LEU A 192 17.04 -2.95 12.10
CA LEU A 192 16.39 -3.07 13.40
C LEU A 192 17.47 -3.29 14.47
N LEU A 193 17.62 -2.32 15.38
CA LEU A 193 18.61 -2.35 16.45
C LEU A 193 18.08 -3.09 17.68
N GLY A 194 16.76 -2.99 17.92
CA GLY A 194 16.12 -3.64 19.04
C GLY A 194 14.61 -3.48 19.05
N TYR A 195 13.98 -4.08 20.05
CA TYR A 195 12.54 -4.00 20.26
C TYR A 195 12.22 -4.08 21.75
N SER A 196 11.00 -3.66 22.13
CA SER A 196 10.52 -3.75 23.51
C SER A 196 9.06 -4.19 23.56
N LEU A 197 8.76 -4.98 24.58
CA LEU A 197 7.44 -5.51 24.89
C LEU A 197 7.11 -5.13 26.35
N HIS A 198 6.07 -4.31 26.55
CA HIS A 198 5.63 -3.95 27.91
C HIS A 198 4.10 -3.81 27.95
N GLY A 199 3.43 -4.79 28.58
CA GLY A 199 1.97 -4.88 28.53
C GLY A 199 1.49 -4.95 27.06
N GLU A 200 0.66 -3.99 26.65
CA GLU A 200 0.19 -3.86 25.26
C GLU A 200 1.13 -3.02 24.39
N ALA A 201 2.08 -2.31 24.99
CA ALA A 201 3.01 -1.47 24.24
C ALA A 201 4.02 -2.32 23.46
N ARG A 202 4.22 -1.98 22.20
CA ARG A 202 5.16 -2.59 21.27
C ARG A 202 6.04 -1.50 20.69
N LEU A 203 7.34 -1.59 20.92
CA LEU A 203 8.32 -0.61 20.44
C LEU A 203 9.33 -1.30 19.51
N LEU A 204 9.64 -0.66 18.40
CA LEU A 204 10.69 -1.06 17.48
C LEU A 204 11.75 0.04 17.42
N VAL A 205 13.02 -0.32 17.50
CA VAL A 205 14.15 0.63 17.54
C VAL A 205 15.00 0.45 16.29
N TYR A 206 15.09 1.50 15.48
CA TYR A 206 15.84 1.51 14.21
C TYR A 206 17.00 2.47 14.22
N GLU A 207 17.93 2.29 13.30
CA GLU A 207 18.87 3.33 12.94
C GLU A 207 18.13 4.62 12.54
N LEU A 208 18.70 5.78 12.87
CA LEU A 208 18.09 7.06 12.50
C LEU A 208 18.41 7.43 11.06
N MET A 209 17.38 7.73 10.28
CA MET A 209 17.49 8.23 8.91
C MET A 209 17.27 9.75 8.92
N GLN A 210 18.38 10.50 8.77
CA GLN A 210 18.42 11.93 9.07
C GLN A 210 17.61 12.79 8.09
N ASN A 211 17.48 12.36 6.84
CA ASN A 211 16.73 13.08 5.80
C ASN A 211 15.27 12.62 5.67
N GLY A 212 14.78 11.80 6.64
CA GLY A 212 13.38 11.36 6.66
C GLY A 212 13.02 10.46 5.48
N SER A 213 11.78 10.54 5.00
CA SER A 213 11.29 9.74 3.88
C SER A 213 11.46 10.44 2.52
N LEU A 214 11.47 9.65 1.45
CA LEU A 214 11.43 10.16 0.08
C LEU A 214 10.17 11.00 -0.16
N GLU A 215 9.03 10.60 0.39
CA GLU A 215 7.78 11.37 0.32
C GLU A 215 7.96 12.78 0.90
N THR A 216 8.56 12.89 2.10
CA THR A 216 8.83 14.18 2.74
C THR A 216 9.76 15.05 1.90
N GLN A 217 10.75 14.46 1.25
CA GLN A 217 11.69 15.20 0.40
C GLN A 217 11.06 15.64 -0.93
N LEU A 218 10.23 14.81 -1.57
CA LEU A 218 9.60 15.15 -2.86
C LEU A 218 8.39 16.06 -2.70
N HIS A 219 7.54 15.80 -1.71
CA HIS A 219 6.20 16.40 -1.60
C HIS A 219 6.05 17.30 -0.37
N GLY A 220 7.04 17.30 0.52
CA GLY A 220 7.10 18.19 1.68
C GLY A 220 7.48 19.64 1.32
N PRO A 221 7.80 20.47 2.31
CA PRO A 221 8.08 21.90 2.11
C PRO A 221 9.21 22.20 1.11
N SER A 222 10.17 21.30 0.96
CA SER A 222 11.29 21.44 0.01
C SER A 222 10.90 21.21 -1.45
N HIS A 223 9.73 20.60 -1.71
CA HIS A 223 9.24 20.24 -3.05
C HIS A 223 10.33 19.60 -3.94
N GLY A 224 11.12 18.69 -3.40
CA GLY A 224 12.19 17.99 -4.12
C GLY A 224 13.42 18.82 -4.44
N SER A 225 13.53 20.06 -3.96
CA SER A 225 14.66 20.98 -4.30
C SER A 225 16.02 20.44 -3.86
N ALA A 226 16.08 19.61 -2.80
CA ALA A 226 17.29 18.94 -2.34
C ALA A 226 17.68 17.73 -3.22
N LEU A 227 16.78 17.23 -4.07
CA LEU A 227 16.96 16.02 -4.85
C LEU A 227 17.24 16.36 -6.33
N SER A 228 18.52 16.51 -6.68
CA SER A 228 18.96 16.61 -8.08
C SER A 228 18.60 15.34 -8.87
N TRP A 229 18.70 15.40 -10.21
CA TRP A 229 18.55 14.23 -11.08
C TRP A 229 19.36 13.02 -10.60
N HIS A 230 20.65 13.23 -10.31
CA HIS A 230 21.51 12.13 -9.89
C HIS A 230 21.15 11.57 -8.52
N HIS A 231 20.72 12.41 -7.56
CA HIS A 231 20.19 11.92 -6.28
C HIS A 231 18.94 11.08 -6.46
N ARG A 232 18.00 11.50 -7.34
CA ARG A 232 16.79 10.72 -7.63
C ARG A 232 17.10 9.38 -8.26
N MET A 233 18.06 9.32 -9.19
CA MET A 233 18.48 8.07 -9.82
C MET A 233 19.21 7.18 -8.84
N LYS A 234 20.03 7.75 -7.95
CA LYS A 234 20.66 7.01 -6.84
C LYS A 234 19.63 6.40 -5.91
N ILE A 235 18.61 7.16 -5.48
CA ILE A 235 17.53 6.66 -4.64
C ILE A 235 16.77 5.52 -5.33
N ALA A 236 16.48 5.66 -6.62
CA ALA A 236 15.87 4.60 -7.42
C ALA A 236 16.75 3.33 -7.45
N LEU A 237 18.05 3.50 -7.68
CA LEU A 237 19.01 2.40 -7.71
C LEU A 237 19.11 1.69 -6.36
N ASP A 238 19.25 2.44 -5.28
CA ASP A 238 19.34 1.90 -3.91
C ASP A 238 18.06 1.13 -3.53
N THR A 239 16.88 1.70 -3.87
CA THR A 239 15.59 1.05 -3.65
C THR A 239 15.50 -0.27 -4.43
N ALA A 240 15.87 -0.26 -5.71
CA ALA A 240 15.88 -1.46 -6.54
C ALA A 240 16.82 -2.54 -5.99
N ARG A 241 17.99 -2.18 -5.43
CA ARG A 241 18.91 -3.11 -4.75
C ARG A 241 18.28 -3.75 -3.51
N GLY A 242 17.54 -2.95 -2.72
CA GLY A 242 16.81 -3.47 -1.56
C GLY A 242 15.74 -4.49 -1.95
N ILE A 243 14.95 -4.19 -2.99
CA ILE A 243 13.91 -5.10 -3.49
C ILE A 243 14.52 -6.36 -4.11
N GLU A 244 15.58 -6.21 -4.91
CA GLU A 244 16.29 -7.34 -5.51
C GLU A 244 16.83 -8.29 -4.44
N TYR A 245 17.39 -7.76 -3.35
CA TYR A 245 17.84 -8.59 -2.23
C TYR A 245 16.69 -9.38 -1.61
N LEU A 246 15.50 -8.76 -1.43
CA LEU A 246 14.32 -9.43 -0.89
C LEU A 246 13.82 -10.56 -1.80
N HIS A 247 13.76 -10.31 -3.11
CA HIS A 247 13.19 -11.24 -4.08
C HIS A 247 14.13 -12.37 -4.47
N GLU A 248 15.44 -12.10 -4.61
CA GLU A 248 16.39 -13.04 -5.20
C GLU A 248 17.32 -13.69 -4.15
N HIS A 249 17.67 -12.98 -3.06
CA HIS A 249 18.68 -13.42 -2.09
C HIS A 249 18.09 -13.93 -0.78
N CYS A 250 16.90 -13.48 -0.37
CA CYS A 250 16.20 -14.05 0.78
C CYS A 250 15.69 -15.46 0.47
N LYS A 251 15.74 -16.34 1.47
CA LYS A 251 15.22 -17.72 1.34
C LYS A 251 14.41 -18.08 2.59
N PRO A 252 13.09 -18.20 2.46
CA PRO A 252 12.29 -17.95 1.24
C PRO A 252 12.35 -16.47 0.80
N ALA A 253 12.05 -16.20 -0.48
CA ALA A 253 11.92 -14.85 -1.02
C ALA A 253 10.88 -14.04 -0.23
N VAL A 254 11.07 -12.72 -0.11
CA VAL A 254 10.21 -11.85 0.68
C VAL A 254 9.54 -10.83 -0.24
N ILE A 255 8.21 -10.70 -0.13
CA ILE A 255 7.42 -9.67 -0.80
C ILE A 255 7.11 -8.58 0.24
N HIS A 256 7.44 -7.32 -0.06
CA HIS A 256 7.30 -6.20 0.86
C HIS A 256 5.84 -5.78 1.08
N ARG A 257 5.01 -5.75 0.03
CA ARG A 257 3.57 -5.44 -0.01
C ARG A 257 3.17 -3.98 0.22
N ASP A 258 4.03 -3.14 0.79
CA ASP A 258 3.72 -1.71 1.02
C ASP A 258 4.86 -0.81 0.55
N LEU A 259 5.34 -1.07 -0.68
CA LEU A 259 6.38 -0.27 -1.31
C LEU A 259 5.80 1.08 -1.76
N LYS A 260 6.30 2.16 -1.17
CA LYS A 260 5.85 3.55 -1.40
C LYS A 260 6.93 4.54 -1.01
N SER A 261 6.81 5.80 -1.42
CA SER A 261 7.79 6.85 -1.14
C SER A 261 7.95 7.16 0.35
N SER A 262 6.90 6.99 1.18
CA SER A 262 7.01 7.18 2.63
C SER A 262 7.75 6.05 3.36
N ASN A 263 7.88 4.88 2.75
CA ASN A 263 8.62 3.73 3.28
C ASN A 263 10.06 3.61 2.72
N ILE A 264 10.49 4.58 1.92
CA ILE A 264 11.89 4.74 1.47
C ILE A 264 12.50 5.85 2.29
N LEU A 265 13.38 5.49 3.23
CA LEU A 265 14.02 6.43 4.15
C LEU A 265 15.41 6.79 3.65
N LEU A 266 15.84 8.03 3.95
CA LEU A 266 17.08 8.62 3.44
C LEU A 266 18.02 8.96 4.60
N ASP A 267 19.26 8.49 4.53
CA ASP A 267 20.31 8.87 5.48
C ASP A 267 20.87 10.27 5.19
N SER A 268 21.88 10.71 5.97
CA SER A 268 22.52 12.03 5.81
C SER A 268 23.14 12.26 4.42
N ASN A 269 23.46 11.19 3.69
CA ASN A 269 24.08 11.22 2.36
C ASN A 269 23.08 10.90 1.23
N PHE A 270 21.78 10.89 1.54
CA PHE A 270 20.69 10.49 0.63
C PHE A 270 20.84 9.04 0.12
N ASN A 271 21.49 8.15 0.87
CA ASN A 271 21.38 6.71 0.61
C ASN A 271 19.99 6.24 1.03
N ALA A 272 19.32 5.50 0.15
CA ALA A 272 17.98 5.03 0.41
C ALA A 272 17.95 3.65 1.08
N LYS A 273 17.02 3.49 2.03
CA LYS A 273 16.74 2.22 2.70
C LYS A 273 15.24 1.95 2.74
N LEU A 274 14.85 0.72 2.40
CA LEU A 274 13.48 0.23 2.56
C LEU A 274 13.16 0.06 4.04
N SER A 275 11.95 0.45 4.44
CA SER A 275 11.44 0.38 5.81
C SER A 275 9.99 -0.12 5.86
N ASP A 276 9.49 -0.40 7.06
CA ASP A 276 8.12 -0.84 7.35
C ASP A 276 7.77 -2.22 6.78
N PHE A 277 8.34 -3.25 7.40
CA PHE A 277 8.20 -4.66 7.03
C PHE A 277 7.01 -5.36 7.71
N GLY A 278 6.17 -4.63 8.43
CA GLY A 278 5.04 -5.19 9.17
C GLY A 278 4.02 -5.93 8.30
N LEU A 279 3.91 -5.56 7.01
CA LEU A 279 3.04 -6.21 6.04
C LEU A 279 3.75 -7.24 5.15
N ALA A 280 5.08 -7.38 5.27
CA ALA A 280 5.87 -8.25 4.40
C ALA A 280 5.52 -9.73 4.62
N ILE A 281 5.69 -10.52 3.59
CA ILE A 281 5.46 -11.98 3.63
C ILE A 281 6.58 -12.74 2.94
N ALA A 282 6.92 -13.90 3.52
CA ALA A 282 7.80 -14.84 2.86
C ALA A 282 7.02 -15.60 1.76
N ASP A 283 7.64 -15.76 0.59
CA ASP A 283 7.06 -16.53 -0.52
C ASP A 283 6.93 -18.02 -0.13
N GLY A 284 5.88 -18.69 -0.66
CA GLY A 284 5.57 -20.08 -0.31
C GLY A 284 4.73 -20.25 0.96
N THR A 285 4.35 -19.19 1.68
CA THR A 285 3.35 -19.30 2.74
C THR A 285 2.01 -19.74 2.14
N GLN A 286 1.51 -20.91 2.58
CA GLN A 286 0.32 -21.60 2.01
C GLN A 286 -0.99 -20.78 2.07
N ASN A 287 -1.01 -19.61 2.70
CA ASN A 287 -2.21 -18.82 2.95
C ASN A 287 -2.30 -17.51 2.14
N LYS A 288 -1.59 -17.37 1.00
CA LYS A 288 -1.68 -16.16 0.17
C LYS A 288 -3.13 -15.80 -0.23
N LYS A 289 -3.98 -16.80 -0.50
CA LYS A 289 -5.39 -16.58 -0.90
C LYS A 289 -6.31 -16.06 0.22
N ASN A 290 -5.91 -16.15 1.48
CA ASN A 290 -6.67 -15.70 2.64
C ASN A 290 -6.10 -14.42 3.26
N LEU A 291 -5.10 -13.80 2.62
CA LEU A 291 -4.51 -12.55 3.08
C LEU A 291 -5.52 -11.41 2.91
N LYS A 292 -5.76 -10.68 3.99
CA LYS A 292 -6.52 -9.42 3.92
C LYS A 292 -5.77 -8.48 2.96
N LEU A 293 -6.51 -7.89 2.02
CA LEU A 293 -5.98 -6.84 1.17
C LEU A 293 -5.36 -5.74 2.05
N SER A 294 -4.10 -5.45 1.81
CA SER A 294 -3.32 -4.45 2.55
C SER A 294 -2.40 -3.71 1.58
N GLY A 295 -1.90 -2.56 1.99
CA GLY A 295 -1.08 -1.69 1.16
C GLY A 295 -1.67 -0.29 1.04
N THR A 296 -0.98 0.59 0.35
CA THR A 296 -1.31 2.02 0.25
C THR A 296 -1.94 2.34 -1.11
N LEU A 297 -3.09 3.03 -1.09
CA LEU A 297 -3.79 3.44 -2.32
C LEU A 297 -2.83 4.21 -3.26
N GLY A 298 -2.88 3.86 -4.54
CA GLY A 298 -2.01 4.43 -5.57
C GLY A 298 -0.77 3.58 -5.87
N TYR A 299 -0.32 2.74 -4.92
CA TYR A 299 0.83 1.84 -5.09
C TYR A 299 0.45 0.36 -5.20
N VAL A 300 -0.78 0.00 -4.81
CA VAL A 300 -1.27 -1.38 -4.89
C VAL A 300 -1.46 -1.78 -6.34
N ALA A 301 -0.85 -2.90 -6.71
CA ALA A 301 -0.94 -3.47 -8.05
C ALA A 301 -2.38 -3.91 -8.40
N PRO A 302 -2.83 -3.76 -9.68
CA PRO A 302 -4.20 -4.07 -10.09
C PRO A 302 -4.64 -5.50 -9.78
N GLU A 303 -3.81 -6.50 -10.08
CA GLU A 303 -4.11 -7.92 -9.83
C GLU A 303 -4.26 -8.23 -8.34
N TYR A 304 -3.48 -7.54 -7.50
CA TYR A 304 -3.61 -7.72 -6.06
C TYR A 304 -4.90 -7.07 -5.52
N LEU A 305 -5.28 -5.90 -6.08
CA LEU A 305 -6.49 -5.18 -5.71
C LEU A 305 -7.76 -5.92 -6.15
N LEU A 306 -7.78 -6.49 -7.35
CA LEU A 306 -8.97 -7.08 -7.99
C LEU A 306 -9.12 -8.56 -7.65
N ASP A 307 -8.04 -9.33 -7.71
CA ASP A 307 -8.05 -10.78 -7.65
C ASP A 307 -7.40 -11.32 -6.37
N GLY A 308 -6.76 -10.44 -5.57
CA GLY A 308 -6.00 -10.83 -4.38
C GLY A 308 -4.72 -11.59 -4.72
N GLU A 309 -4.26 -11.55 -5.97
CA GLU A 309 -3.06 -12.21 -6.43
C GLU A 309 -1.83 -11.39 -6.04
N LEU A 310 -1.06 -11.89 -5.06
CA LEU A 310 0.14 -11.25 -4.56
C LEU A 310 1.39 -12.01 -5.00
N THR A 311 2.26 -11.31 -5.73
CA THR A 311 3.54 -11.83 -6.23
C THR A 311 4.67 -10.81 -6.06
N ASP A 312 5.91 -11.18 -6.39
CA ASP A 312 7.05 -10.28 -6.52
C ASP A 312 6.77 -9.12 -7.50
N LYS A 313 5.96 -9.37 -8.54
CA LYS A 313 5.54 -8.36 -9.52
C LYS A 313 4.65 -7.27 -8.93
N SER A 314 4.01 -7.52 -7.78
CA SER A 314 3.24 -6.50 -7.06
C SER A 314 4.16 -5.44 -6.45
N ASP A 315 5.34 -5.82 -5.91
CA ASP A 315 6.36 -4.86 -5.46
C ASP A 315 6.99 -4.10 -6.65
N VAL A 316 7.19 -4.78 -7.80
CA VAL A 316 7.69 -4.11 -9.01
C VAL A 316 6.73 -3.02 -9.49
N TYR A 317 5.42 -3.25 -9.39
CA TYR A 317 4.43 -2.22 -9.69
C TYR A 317 4.55 -1.02 -8.74
N GLY A 318 4.59 -1.25 -7.42
CA GLY A 318 4.79 -0.19 -6.43
C GLY A 318 6.07 0.61 -6.67
N PHE A 319 7.17 -0.08 -7.04
CA PHE A 319 8.42 0.58 -7.42
C PHE A 319 8.27 1.43 -8.70
N GLY A 320 7.52 0.95 -9.68
CA GLY A 320 7.19 1.73 -10.88
C GLY A 320 6.46 3.03 -10.55
N VAL A 321 5.55 3.01 -9.57
CA VAL A 321 4.88 4.23 -9.07
C VAL A 321 5.88 5.18 -8.43
N VAL A 322 6.81 4.66 -7.61
CA VAL A 322 7.91 5.47 -7.02
C VAL A 322 8.80 6.10 -8.11
N LEU A 323 9.12 5.36 -9.19
CA LEU A 323 9.85 5.92 -10.34
C LEU A 323 9.09 7.08 -10.99
N LEU A 324 7.77 6.97 -11.12
CA LEU A 324 6.94 8.07 -11.63
C LEU A 324 6.96 9.28 -10.69
N GLU A 325 6.91 9.09 -9.37
CA GLU A 325 7.05 10.19 -8.38
C GLU A 325 8.40 10.88 -8.52
N LEU A 326 9.49 10.12 -8.64
CA LEU A 326 10.85 10.65 -8.83
C LEU A 326 11.02 11.45 -10.12
N LEU A 327 10.36 11.02 -11.21
CA LEU A 327 10.42 11.72 -12.51
C LEU A 327 9.53 12.96 -12.58
N LEU A 328 8.33 12.88 -12.02
CA LEU A 328 7.26 13.84 -12.26
C LEU A 328 7.07 14.83 -11.09
N GLY A 329 7.62 14.54 -9.92
CA GLY A 329 7.45 15.34 -8.72
C GLY A 329 5.99 15.38 -8.20
N ARG A 330 5.16 14.41 -8.61
CA ARG A 330 3.73 14.33 -8.26
C ARG A 330 3.47 13.20 -7.28
N THR A 331 2.47 13.36 -6.42
CA THR A 331 2.04 12.30 -5.50
C THR A 331 1.36 11.16 -6.24
N SER A 332 1.40 9.95 -5.66
CA SER A 332 0.81 8.73 -6.26
C SER A 332 -0.69 8.86 -6.55
N VAL A 333 -1.41 9.67 -5.76
CA VAL A 333 -2.83 9.99 -5.95
C VAL A 333 -3.07 11.46 -5.67
N GLU A 334 -3.70 12.16 -6.61
CA GLU A 334 -4.12 13.55 -6.46
C GLU A 334 -5.63 13.67 -6.36
N LYS A 335 -6.08 14.56 -5.46
CA LYS A 335 -7.49 14.92 -5.34
C LYS A 335 -7.82 16.04 -6.33
N LEU A 336 -8.67 15.74 -7.32
CA LEU A 336 -9.16 16.71 -8.31
C LEU A 336 -10.48 17.39 -7.88
N GLY A 337 -11.07 16.95 -6.77
CA GLY A 337 -12.35 17.45 -6.25
C GLY A 337 -12.85 16.61 -5.07
N PRO A 338 -14.02 16.93 -4.50
CA PRO A 338 -14.53 16.28 -3.30
C PRO A 338 -14.67 14.75 -3.40
N SER A 339 -14.98 14.24 -4.59
CA SER A 339 -15.17 12.80 -4.86
C SER A 339 -14.33 12.27 -6.02
N LYS A 340 -13.41 13.08 -6.58
CA LYS A 340 -12.60 12.69 -7.74
C LYS A 340 -11.13 12.64 -7.36
N CYS A 341 -10.53 11.45 -7.46
CA CYS A 341 -9.10 11.23 -7.33
C CYS A 341 -8.54 10.72 -8.66
N GLN A 342 -7.29 11.05 -8.95
CA GLN A 342 -6.55 10.57 -10.10
C GLN A 342 -5.23 9.97 -9.66
N SER A 343 -4.92 8.73 -10.08
CA SER A 343 -3.61 8.14 -9.83
C SER A 343 -2.57 8.71 -10.78
N ILE A 344 -1.33 8.81 -10.30
CA ILE A 344 -0.18 9.23 -11.13
C ILE A 344 -0.03 8.36 -12.38
N VAL A 345 -0.29 7.04 -12.25
CA VAL A 345 -0.22 6.10 -13.38
C VAL A 345 -1.21 6.47 -14.45
N SER A 346 -2.50 6.65 -14.10
CA SER A 346 -3.54 6.99 -15.08
C SER A 346 -3.32 8.35 -15.72
N TRP A 347 -2.73 9.30 -14.99
CA TRP A 347 -2.38 10.62 -15.51
C TRP A 347 -1.15 10.59 -16.40
N ALA A 348 -0.10 9.85 -16.01
CA ALA A 348 1.19 9.86 -16.69
C ALA A 348 1.18 9.02 -17.98
N MET A 349 0.55 7.84 -17.99
CA MET A 349 0.66 6.87 -19.09
C MET A 349 0.39 7.43 -20.49
N PRO A 350 -0.66 8.26 -20.75
CA PRO A 350 -0.90 8.83 -22.07
C PRO A 350 0.16 9.86 -22.52
N GLN A 351 0.98 10.34 -21.60
CA GLN A 351 1.95 11.41 -21.83
C GLN A 351 3.40 10.89 -21.82
N ILE A 352 3.72 9.97 -20.90
CA ILE A 352 5.08 9.46 -20.71
C ILE A 352 5.52 8.55 -21.88
N THR A 353 4.57 7.92 -22.57
CA THR A 353 4.80 7.10 -23.77
C THR A 353 5.02 7.95 -25.03
N ASP A 354 4.64 9.21 -24.99
CA ASP A 354 4.86 10.17 -26.07
C ASP A 354 6.16 10.96 -25.82
N ARG A 355 7.21 10.65 -26.59
CA ARG A 355 8.52 11.30 -26.44
C ARG A 355 8.47 12.82 -26.58
N SER A 356 7.52 13.35 -27.33
CA SER A 356 7.38 14.80 -27.50
C SER A 356 6.81 15.50 -26.28
N LYS A 357 5.98 14.80 -25.50
CA LYS A 357 5.32 15.32 -24.31
C LYS A 357 6.13 15.09 -23.03
N LEU A 358 6.89 13.99 -22.96
CA LEU A 358 7.61 13.60 -21.75
C LEU A 358 8.46 14.74 -21.14
N PRO A 359 9.28 15.50 -21.89
CA PRO A 359 10.09 16.58 -21.29
C PRO A 359 9.24 17.70 -20.66
N SER A 360 8.00 17.89 -21.09
CA SER A 360 7.11 18.94 -20.58
C SER A 360 6.45 18.58 -19.25
N ILE A 361 6.29 17.27 -18.96
CA ILE A 361 5.63 16.77 -17.74
C ILE A 361 6.59 16.43 -16.61
N VAL A 362 7.91 16.41 -16.90
CA VAL A 362 8.95 16.17 -15.88
C VAL A 362 8.95 17.27 -14.82
N ASP A 363 9.27 16.88 -13.59
CA ASP A 363 9.42 17.80 -12.47
C ASP A 363 10.32 19.00 -12.86
N PRO A 364 9.83 20.25 -12.72
CA PRO A 364 10.61 21.44 -13.03
C PRO A 364 11.98 21.50 -12.34
N VAL A 365 12.10 20.92 -11.13
CA VAL A 365 13.35 20.91 -10.34
C VAL A 365 14.49 20.20 -11.08
N ILE A 366 14.19 19.12 -11.80
CA ILE A 366 15.21 18.31 -12.50
C ILE A 366 15.29 18.58 -13.99
N ARG A 367 14.35 19.33 -14.56
CA ARG A 367 14.19 19.50 -16.02
C ARG A 367 15.46 19.98 -16.73
N ASN A 368 16.22 20.88 -16.10
CA ASN A 368 17.42 21.47 -16.68
C ASN A 368 18.73 20.74 -16.30
N THR A 369 18.65 19.70 -15.47
CA THR A 369 19.82 18.99 -14.93
C THR A 369 19.94 17.56 -15.42
N MET A 370 18.94 17.07 -16.16
CA MET A 370 18.87 15.71 -16.68
C MET A 370 19.36 15.62 -18.13
N ASP A 371 19.91 14.46 -18.50
CA ASP A 371 20.10 14.06 -19.90
C ASP A 371 18.80 13.47 -20.44
N LEU A 372 18.34 13.96 -21.61
CA LEU A 372 17.11 13.49 -22.26
C LEU A 372 17.15 12.00 -22.59
N LYS A 373 18.32 11.47 -22.96
CA LYS A 373 18.48 10.04 -23.24
C LYS A 373 18.26 9.22 -21.98
N HIS A 374 18.82 9.66 -20.86
CA HIS A 374 18.62 9.00 -19.56
C HIS A 374 17.16 9.13 -19.10
N LEU A 375 16.51 10.28 -19.30
CA LEU A 375 15.09 10.45 -19.02
C LEU A 375 14.24 9.42 -19.76
N TYR A 376 14.43 9.26 -21.07
CA TYR A 376 13.68 8.28 -21.87
C TYR A 376 13.91 6.84 -21.39
N GLN A 377 15.12 6.51 -20.95
CA GLN A 377 15.42 5.19 -20.40
C GLN A 377 14.65 4.92 -19.10
N VAL A 378 14.71 5.84 -18.13
CA VAL A 378 13.99 5.68 -16.86
C VAL A 378 12.48 5.67 -17.06
N ALA A 379 11.97 6.54 -17.94
CA ALA A 379 10.56 6.57 -18.29
C ALA A 379 10.07 5.23 -18.86
N ALA A 380 10.87 4.61 -19.75
CA ALA A 380 10.56 3.29 -20.30
C ALA A 380 10.53 2.22 -19.20
N VAL A 381 11.50 2.24 -18.27
CA VAL A 381 11.52 1.31 -17.12
C VAL A 381 10.27 1.52 -16.26
N ALA A 382 9.92 2.76 -15.93
CA ALA A 382 8.72 3.06 -15.13
C ALA A 382 7.44 2.56 -15.82
N VAL A 383 7.29 2.78 -17.13
CA VAL A 383 6.16 2.29 -17.92
C VAL A 383 6.05 0.77 -17.90
N LEU A 384 7.18 0.06 -18.00
CA LEU A 384 7.19 -1.41 -17.92
C LEU A 384 6.82 -1.90 -16.52
N CYS A 385 7.29 -1.25 -15.46
CA CYS A 385 6.98 -1.64 -14.08
C CYS A 385 5.49 -1.48 -13.76
N VAL A 386 4.81 -0.45 -14.29
CA VAL A 386 3.38 -0.19 -13.99
C VAL A 386 2.42 -0.83 -14.99
N GLN A 387 2.85 -1.82 -15.78
CA GLN A 387 1.94 -2.55 -16.66
C GLN A 387 0.81 -3.20 -15.85
N PRO A 388 -0.45 -3.14 -16.34
CA PRO A 388 -1.57 -3.79 -15.66
C PRO A 388 -1.36 -5.29 -15.46
N GLU A 389 -0.89 -5.98 -16.50
CA GLU A 389 -0.63 -7.42 -16.48
C GLU A 389 0.73 -7.72 -15.85
N PRO A 390 0.80 -8.50 -14.73
CA PRO A 390 2.04 -8.80 -14.02
C PRO A 390 3.14 -9.42 -14.87
N SER A 391 2.76 -10.29 -15.82
CA SER A 391 3.69 -10.99 -16.70
C SER A 391 4.47 -10.08 -17.64
N TYR A 392 3.96 -8.87 -17.92
CA TYR A 392 4.64 -7.86 -18.74
C TYR A 392 5.61 -6.99 -17.94
N ARG A 393 5.55 -7.05 -16.61
CA ARG A 393 6.49 -6.34 -15.76
C ARG A 393 7.84 -7.07 -15.75
N PRO A 394 8.97 -6.34 -15.79
CA PRO A 394 10.31 -6.93 -15.71
C PRO A 394 10.54 -7.61 -14.36
N LEU A 395 11.59 -8.42 -14.26
CA LEU A 395 12.16 -8.81 -12.97
C LEU A 395 12.87 -7.60 -12.35
N ILE A 396 12.89 -7.53 -11.03
CA ILE A 396 13.55 -6.39 -10.35
C ILE A 396 15.04 -6.31 -10.68
N LYS A 397 15.72 -7.42 -10.90
CA LYS A 397 17.13 -7.46 -11.35
C LYS A 397 17.32 -6.79 -12.72
N ASP A 398 16.37 -6.94 -13.65
CA ASP A 398 16.45 -6.34 -14.98
C ASP A 398 16.27 -4.82 -14.89
N VAL A 399 15.36 -4.39 -13.98
CA VAL A 399 15.19 -2.98 -13.62
C VAL A 399 16.47 -2.41 -13.02
N LEU A 400 17.07 -3.13 -12.07
CA LEU A 400 18.33 -2.74 -11.42
C LEU A 400 19.45 -2.53 -12.47
N TYR A 401 19.67 -3.49 -13.38
CA TYR A 401 20.66 -3.37 -14.45
C TYR A 401 20.39 -2.20 -15.40
N SER A 402 19.13 -1.85 -15.60
CA SER A 402 18.75 -0.69 -16.42
C SER A 402 19.02 0.65 -15.73
N LEU A 403 19.06 0.70 -14.40
CA LEU A 403 19.32 1.91 -13.61
C LEU A 403 20.82 2.15 -13.34
N ILE A 404 21.65 1.12 -13.20
CA ILE A 404 23.08 1.23 -12.91
C ILE A 404 23.80 2.23 -13.82
N PRO A 405 23.64 2.20 -15.17
CA PRO A 405 24.34 3.12 -16.07
C PRO A 405 23.83 4.57 -16.02
N LEU A 406 22.77 4.86 -15.27
CA LEU A 406 22.17 6.20 -15.13
C LEU A 406 22.67 6.94 -13.88
N VAL A 407 23.41 6.24 -13.02
CA VAL A 407 23.92 6.76 -11.75
C VAL A 407 25.44 6.95 -11.86
N PRO A 408 25.99 8.12 -11.45
CA PRO A 408 27.44 8.35 -11.42
C PRO A 408 28.19 7.31 -10.60
N VAL A 409 29.44 7.06 -10.99
CA VAL A 409 30.34 6.10 -10.29
C VAL A 409 30.48 6.48 -8.82
N GLU A 410 30.58 7.76 -8.51
CA GLU A 410 30.73 8.30 -7.15
C GLU A 410 29.49 8.03 -6.29
N LEU A 411 28.34 7.81 -6.93
CA LEU A 411 27.08 7.49 -6.29
C LEU A 411 26.71 5.99 -6.38
N GLY A 412 27.68 5.16 -6.80
CA GLY A 412 27.52 3.70 -6.83
C GLY A 412 26.92 3.12 -8.11
N GLY A 413 26.85 3.90 -9.19
CA GLY A 413 26.53 3.46 -10.54
C GLY A 413 27.76 3.23 -11.42
N THR A 414 27.60 3.38 -12.73
CA THR A 414 28.66 3.24 -13.73
C THR A 414 28.78 4.42 -14.70
N LEU A 415 27.97 5.48 -14.51
CA LEU A 415 28.00 6.67 -15.33
C LEU A 415 29.26 7.47 -15.06
N THR A 416 30.09 7.68 -16.07
CA THR A 416 31.25 8.58 -16.01
C THR A 416 30.79 9.99 -16.38
N VAL A 417 30.77 10.91 -15.40
CA VAL A 417 30.45 12.31 -15.64
C VAL A 417 31.75 13.02 -16.04
N VAL A 418 31.87 13.39 -17.32
CA VAL A 418 33.00 14.21 -17.79
C VAL A 418 32.79 15.63 -17.27
N ALA A 419 33.63 16.11 -16.40
CA ALA A 419 33.63 17.52 -15.99
C ALA A 419 33.77 18.41 -17.22
N PRO A 420 32.99 19.51 -17.34
CA PRO A 420 33.19 20.48 -18.42
C PRO A 420 34.65 21.01 -18.34
N PRO A 421 35.35 21.21 -19.47
CA PRO A 421 36.71 21.74 -19.45
C PRO A 421 36.68 23.07 -18.69
N ALA A 422 37.60 23.21 -17.75
CA ALA A 422 37.77 24.46 -17.01
C ALA A 422 37.98 25.58 -18.03
N VAL A 423 37.06 26.54 -18.08
CA VAL A 423 37.25 27.75 -18.87
C VAL A 423 38.37 28.52 -18.17
N LEU A 424 39.58 28.39 -18.70
CA LEU A 424 40.68 29.27 -18.32
C LEU A 424 40.25 30.67 -18.72
N CYS A 425 39.81 31.46 -17.74
CA CYS A 425 39.72 32.90 -17.90
C CYS A 425 41.17 33.38 -18.06
N SER A 426 41.61 33.56 -19.31
CA SER A 426 42.78 34.34 -19.66
C SER A 426 42.44 35.80 -19.30
N GLY A 427 43.05 36.31 -18.19
CA GLY A 427 43.10 37.70 -17.79
C GLY A 427 43.89 38.58 -18.76
#